data_e5076b8d283b5898e26e3d98e96640d6
#
_entry.id   e5076b8d283b5898e26e3d98e96640d6
#
_cell.length_a   1.000
_cell.length_b   1.000
_cell.length_c   1.000
_cell.angle_alpha   90.00
_cell.angle_beta   90.00
_cell.angle_gamma   90.00
#
_symmetry.space_group_name_H-M   'P 1'
#
loop_
_entity.id
_entity.type
_entity.pdbx_description
1 polymer ?
#
loop_
_entity_poly.entity_id
_entity_poly.type
_entity_poly.pdbx_seq_one_letter_code
_entity_poly.pdbx_strand_id
1 'polypeptide(L)'
;MAERKKLNDISARHDGESATASMIRVNQAGEYGAKRIYAGQLAIMGDRTDASRSISHMAEQEERHLAAFDKLIAERAVRPTALQPVWNVAGFALGAVTAALGPEAAMACTVAVETEIDKHYSEQLEELDDSDPELSDMIADFQAEILKG
;
A
#
# COMPACT_ATOMS: atom_id res chain seq x y z
N MET A 1 -22.64 15.97 33.61
CA MET A 1 -22.51 14.58 33.11
C MET A 1 -22.61 14.50 31.59
N ALA A 2 -23.54 15.17 30.96
CA ALA A 2 -23.71 15.19 29.48
C ALA A 2 -22.54 15.84 28.73
N GLU A 3 -21.95 16.89 29.30
CA GLU A 3 -20.84 17.63 28.68
C GLU A 3 -19.52 16.80 28.67
N ARG A 4 -19.27 16.04 29.73
CA ARG A 4 -18.13 15.14 29.84
C ARG A 4 -18.24 13.97 28.84
N LYS A 5 -19.45 13.45 28.63
CA LYS A 5 -19.73 12.40 27.64
C LYS A 5 -19.50 12.93 26.21
N LYS A 6 -19.94 14.16 25.94
CA LYS A 6 -19.76 14.83 24.64
C LYS A 6 -18.29 15.08 24.31
N LEU A 7 -17.49 15.48 25.32
CA LEU A 7 -16.04 15.68 25.16
C LEU A 7 -15.31 14.35 24.90
N ASN A 8 -15.70 13.27 25.58
CA ASN A 8 -15.13 11.95 25.35
C ASN A 8 -15.50 11.41 23.97
N ASP A 9 -16.72 11.62 23.52
CA ASP A 9 -17.16 11.20 22.18
C ASP A 9 -16.43 11.99 21.08
N ILE A 10 -16.14 13.27 21.29
CA ILE A 10 -15.38 14.10 20.35
C ILE A 10 -13.92 13.66 20.30
N SER A 11 -13.32 13.38 21.46
CA SER A 11 -11.94 12.87 21.54
C SER A 11 -11.80 11.51 20.86
N ALA A 12 -12.71 10.57 21.14
CA ALA A 12 -12.71 9.25 20.54
C ALA A 12 -12.88 9.28 19.01
N ARG A 13 -13.69 10.21 18.49
CA ARG A 13 -13.84 10.42 17.04
C ARG A 13 -12.57 11.00 16.42
N HIS A 14 -11.95 11.95 17.08
CA HIS A 14 -10.71 12.57 16.61
C HIS A 14 -9.55 11.55 16.57
N ASP A 15 -9.46 10.72 17.59
CA ASP A 15 -8.46 9.66 17.66
C ASP A 15 -8.69 8.58 16.58
N GLY A 16 -9.95 8.21 16.32
CA GLY A 16 -10.33 7.30 15.25
C GLY A 16 -10.04 7.87 13.85
N GLU A 17 -10.35 9.13 13.61
CA GLU A 17 -10.03 9.81 12.34
C GLU A 17 -8.52 9.92 12.14
N SER A 18 -7.73 10.20 13.18
CA SER A 18 -6.27 10.25 13.12
C SER A 18 -5.67 8.88 12.80
N ALA A 19 -6.18 7.80 13.41
CA ALA A 19 -5.74 6.42 13.15
C ALA A 19 -6.06 6.02 11.71
N THR A 20 -7.26 6.30 11.22
CA THR A 20 -7.69 6.04 9.83
C THR A 20 -6.87 6.84 8.83
N ALA A 21 -6.61 8.12 9.09
CA ALA A 21 -5.76 8.96 8.26
C ALA A 21 -4.33 8.39 8.15
N SER A 22 -3.78 7.92 9.27
CA SER A 22 -2.47 7.26 9.30
C SER A 22 -2.45 5.97 8.46
N MET A 23 -3.49 5.13 8.55
CA MET A 23 -3.62 3.92 7.74
C MET A 23 -3.64 4.23 6.25
N ILE A 24 -4.44 5.20 5.83
CA ILE A 24 -4.53 5.64 4.42
C ILE A 24 -3.18 6.13 3.92
N ARG A 25 -2.48 6.92 4.72
CA ARG A 25 -1.13 7.44 4.38
C ARG A 25 -0.12 6.31 4.24
N VAL A 26 -0.09 5.37 5.15
CA VAL A 26 0.82 4.21 5.13
C VAL A 26 0.52 3.31 3.92
N ASN A 27 -0.75 3.04 3.65
CA ASN A 27 -1.16 2.23 2.51
C ASN A 27 -0.79 2.90 1.18
N GLN A 28 -1.06 4.19 1.04
CA GLN A 28 -0.67 4.94 -0.15
C GLN A 28 0.84 4.92 -0.37
N ALA A 29 1.63 5.11 0.70
CA ALA A 29 3.09 5.04 0.63
C ALA A 29 3.59 3.63 0.27
N GLY A 30 2.96 2.59 0.82
CA GLY A 30 3.28 1.19 0.53
C GLY A 30 3.03 0.82 -0.92
N GLU A 31 1.87 1.15 -1.46
CA GLU A 31 1.52 0.91 -2.86
C GLU A 31 2.42 1.70 -3.82
N TYR A 32 2.72 2.95 -3.48
CA TYR A 32 3.67 3.76 -4.24
C TYR A 32 5.07 3.14 -4.26
N GLY A 33 5.56 2.69 -3.10
CA GLY A 33 6.85 2.03 -2.98
C GLY A 33 6.92 0.73 -3.79
N ALA A 34 5.90 -0.11 -3.72
CA ALA A 34 5.78 -1.34 -4.49
C ALA A 34 5.82 -1.06 -6.00
N LYS A 35 5.06 -0.08 -6.46
CA LYS A 35 5.06 0.36 -7.86
C LYS A 35 6.46 0.78 -8.33
N ARG A 36 7.21 1.50 -7.49
CA ARG A 36 8.58 1.92 -7.82
C ARG A 36 9.55 0.74 -7.86
N ILE A 37 9.42 -0.22 -6.95
CA ILE A 37 10.22 -1.45 -6.95
C ILE A 37 9.99 -2.21 -8.26
N TYR A 38 8.75 -2.43 -8.64
CA TYR A 38 8.41 -3.15 -9.87
C TYR A 38 8.87 -2.40 -11.12
N ALA A 39 8.78 -1.08 -11.14
CA ALA A 39 9.34 -0.26 -12.23
C ALA A 39 10.86 -0.46 -12.37
N GLY A 40 11.59 -0.49 -11.27
CA GLY A 40 13.03 -0.75 -11.26
C GLY A 40 13.37 -2.15 -11.77
N GLN A 41 12.61 -3.16 -11.36
CA GLN A 41 12.78 -4.53 -11.84
C GLN A 41 12.55 -4.65 -13.35
N LEU A 42 11.46 -4.08 -13.84
CA LEU A 42 11.12 -4.12 -15.27
C LEU A 42 12.11 -3.34 -16.13
N ALA A 43 12.69 -2.25 -15.62
CA ALA A 43 13.73 -1.50 -16.32
C ALA A 43 14.97 -2.35 -16.63
N ILE A 44 15.29 -3.31 -15.77
CA ILE A 44 16.43 -4.24 -15.96
C ILE A 44 16.00 -5.51 -16.69
N MET A 45 14.85 -6.10 -16.35
CA MET A 45 14.41 -7.40 -16.88
C MET A 45 13.77 -7.30 -18.27
N GLY A 46 13.22 -6.15 -18.62
CA GLY A 46 12.43 -6.00 -19.84
C GLY A 46 11.07 -6.69 -19.74
N ASP A 47 10.54 -7.15 -20.87
CA ASP A 47 9.17 -7.64 -21.00
C ASP A 47 9.04 -9.06 -21.59
N ARG A 48 10.15 -9.77 -21.76
CA ARG A 48 10.21 -10.99 -22.56
C ARG A 48 10.15 -12.29 -21.75
N THR A 49 10.26 -12.22 -20.43
CA THR A 49 10.28 -13.42 -19.56
C THR A 49 8.95 -13.61 -18.85
N ASP A 50 8.69 -14.82 -18.37
CA ASP A 50 7.52 -15.11 -17.54
C ASP A 50 7.56 -14.30 -16.24
N ALA A 51 8.74 -14.19 -15.65
CA ALA A 51 8.94 -13.37 -14.46
C ALA A 51 8.61 -11.89 -14.71
N SER A 52 9.08 -11.32 -15.82
CA SER A 52 8.76 -9.92 -16.16
C SER A 52 7.27 -9.70 -16.45
N ARG A 53 6.60 -10.68 -17.07
CA ARG A 53 5.13 -10.61 -17.26
C ARG A 53 4.38 -10.65 -15.93
N SER A 54 4.79 -11.49 -15.00
CA SER A 54 4.21 -11.54 -13.65
C SER A 54 4.41 -10.22 -12.90
N ILE A 55 5.60 -9.65 -12.96
CA ILE A 55 5.92 -8.36 -12.32
C ILE A 55 5.10 -7.23 -12.97
N SER A 56 4.97 -7.23 -14.30
CA SER A 56 4.14 -6.25 -15.01
C SER A 56 2.68 -6.32 -14.57
N HIS A 57 2.13 -7.51 -14.40
CA HIS A 57 0.77 -7.70 -13.89
C HIS A 57 0.62 -7.17 -12.46
N MET A 58 1.57 -7.47 -11.59
CA MET A 58 1.57 -6.93 -10.22
C MET A 58 1.69 -5.40 -10.23
N ALA A 59 2.52 -4.83 -11.09
CA ALA A 59 2.64 -3.38 -11.23
C ALA A 59 1.32 -2.72 -11.65
N GLU A 60 0.56 -3.33 -12.53
CA GLU A 60 -0.78 -2.86 -12.92
C GLU A 60 -1.77 -2.91 -11.75
N GLN A 61 -1.72 -3.96 -10.93
CA GLN A 61 -2.52 -4.06 -9.71
C GLN A 61 -2.17 -2.93 -8.73
N GLU A 62 -0.89 -2.71 -8.47
CA GLU A 62 -0.43 -1.65 -7.57
C GLU A 62 -0.83 -0.26 -8.07
N GLU A 63 -0.84 -0.04 -9.38
CA GLU A 63 -1.31 1.23 -9.95
C GLU A 63 -2.79 1.49 -9.64
N ARG A 64 -3.64 0.47 -9.72
CA ARG A 64 -5.07 0.57 -9.36
C ARG A 64 -5.25 0.80 -7.86
N HIS A 65 -4.50 0.08 -7.02
CA HIS A 65 -4.53 0.26 -5.56
C HIS A 65 -4.07 1.67 -5.17
N LEU A 66 -2.97 2.12 -5.76
CA LEU A 66 -2.44 3.46 -5.52
C LEU A 66 -3.46 4.54 -5.91
N ALA A 67 -4.09 4.43 -7.08
CA ALA A 67 -5.11 5.37 -7.53
C ALA A 67 -6.30 5.46 -6.56
N ALA A 68 -6.72 4.33 -5.98
CA ALA A 68 -7.79 4.29 -4.99
C ALA A 68 -7.38 5.00 -3.68
N PHE A 69 -6.17 4.79 -3.19
CA PHE A 69 -5.68 5.49 -2.00
C PHE A 69 -5.42 6.98 -2.27
N ASP A 70 -4.94 7.36 -3.45
CA ASP A 70 -4.80 8.75 -3.86
C ASP A 70 -6.17 9.47 -3.85
N LYS A 71 -7.21 8.80 -4.30
CA LYS A 71 -8.58 9.30 -4.25
C LYS A 71 -9.05 9.52 -2.82
N LEU A 72 -8.83 8.55 -1.92
CA LEU A 72 -9.16 8.69 -0.51
C LEU A 72 -8.40 9.83 0.17
N ILE A 73 -7.12 9.98 -0.14
CA ILE A 73 -6.29 11.09 0.35
C ILE A 73 -6.92 12.43 -0.03
N ALA A 74 -7.33 12.58 -1.29
CA ALA A 74 -7.97 13.80 -1.77
C ALA A 74 -9.34 14.03 -1.13
N GLU A 75 -10.19 13.02 -1.07
CA GLU A 75 -11.55 13.11 -0.51
C GLU A 75 -11.57 13.39 0.99
N ARG A 76 -10.63 12.80 1.73
CA ARG A 76 -10.56 12.92 3.20
C ARG A 76 -9.55 13.96 3.69
N ALA A 77 -8.92 14.70 2.79
CA ALA A 77 -7.89 15.69 3.09
C ALA A 77 -6.75 15.13 3.97
N VAL A 78 -6.34 13.92 3.70
CA VAL A 78 -5.21 13.27 4.38
C VAL A 78 -3.90 13.80 3.78
N ARG A 79 -2.93 14.11 4.63
CA ARG A 79 -1.61 14.53 4.16
C ARG A 79 -0.81 13.31 3.72
N PRO A 80 -0.31 13.26 2.47
CA PRO A 80 0.60 12.19 2.04
C PRO A 80 1.93 12.24 2.79
N THR A 81 2.68 11.13 2.75
CA THR A 81 3.99 11.08 3.41
C THR A 81 4.98 12.08 2.79
N ALA A 82 5.73 12.77 3.64
CA ALA A 82 6.84 13.64 3.20
C ALA A 82 8.03 12.85 2.64
N LEU A 83 8.07 11.52 2.89
CA LEU A 83 9.14 10.62 2.44
C LEU A 83 8.94 10.08 1.01
N GLN A 84 7.90 10.51 0.30
CA GLN A 84 7.60 10.02 -1.04
C GLN A 84 8.79 10.16 -2.01
N PRO A 85 9.55 11.28 -2.06
CA PRO A 85 10.74 11.37 -2.92
C PRO A 85 11.81 10.33 -2.55
N VAL A 86 11.96 10.00 -1.28
CA VAL A 86 12.89 8.96 -0.81
C VAL A 86 12.43 7.58 -1.32
N TRP A 87 11.16 7.25 -1.16
CA TRP A 87 10.60 5.99 -1.65
C TRP A 87 10.66 5.89 -3.18
N ASN A 88 10.52 6.98 -3.89
CA ASN A 88 10.66 7.02 -5.34
C ASN A 88 12.03 6.50 -5.78
N VAL A 89 13.11 7.04 -5.22
CA VAL A 89 14.48 6.67 -5.58
C VAL A 89 14.85 5.30 -4.99
N ALA A 90 14.61 5.09 -3.70
CA ALA A 90 14.99 3.86 -3.00
C ALA A 90 14.22 2.64 -3.52
N GLY A 91 12.93 2.78 -3.81
CA GLY A 91 12.12 1.71 -4.38
C GLY A 91 12.63 1.28 -5.75
N PHE A 92 12.85 2.25 -6.65
CA PHE A 92 13.40 1.96 -7.97
C PHE A 92 14.78 1.30 -7.89
N ALA A 93 15.68 1.82 -7.04
CA ALA A 93 17.01 1.26 -6.85
C ALA A 93 16.96 -0.17 -6.31
N LEU A 94 16.11 -0.45 -5.33
CA LEU A 94 15.91 -1.81 -4.80
C LEU A 94 15.42 -2.77 -5.89
N GLY A 95 14.45 -2.34 -6.67
CA GLY A 95 13.95 -3.13 -7.81
C GLY A 95 15.04 -3.42 -8.83
N ALA A 96 15.78 -2.40 -9.26
CA ALA A 96 16.86 -2.54 -10.24
C ALA A 96 17.97 -3.47 -9.74
N VAL A 97 18.39 -3.34 -8.47
CA VAL A 97 19.43 -4.18 -7.87
C VAL A 97 18.97 -5.65 -7.79
N THR A 98 17.77 -5.91 -7.32
CA THR A 98 17.25 -7.29 -7.22
C THR A 98 17.11 -7.93 -8.60
N ALA A 99 16.67 -7.20 -9.60
CA ALA A 99 16.59 -7.68 -10.97
C ALA A 99 18.00 -7.94 -11.59
N ALA A 100 18.98 -7.11 -11.29
CA ALA A 100 20.36 -7.29 -11.73
C ALA A 100 21.00 -8.53 -11.12
N LEU A 101 20.57 -8.94 -9.93
CA LEU A 101 21.01 -10.20 -9.28
C LEU A 101 20.37 -11.45 -9.91
N GLY A 102 19.34 -11.28 -10.70
CA GLY A 102 18.69 -12.38 -11.43
C GLY A 102 17.18 -12.48 -11.17
N PRO A 103 16.46 -13.27 -11.99
CA PRO A 103 15.00 -13.41 -11.88
C PRO A 103 14.55 -13.96 -10.53
N GLU A 104 15.31 -14.86 -9.93
CA GLU A 104 14.98 -15.44 -8.61
C GLU A 104 15.03 -14.40 -7.51
N ALA A 105 16.06 -13.54 -7.51
CA ALA A 105 16.18 -12.45 -6.54
C ALA A 105 15.05 -11.42 -6.72
N ALA A 106 14.71 -11.08 -7.96
CA ALA A 106 13.60 -10.21 -8.27
C ALA A 106 12.26 -10.77 -7.75
N MET A 107 11.98 -12.04 -8.00
CA MET A 107 10.74 -12.68 -7.52
C MET A 107 10.71 -12.83 -6.00
N ALA A 108 11.84 -13.13 -5.37
CA ALA A 108 11.93 -13.14 -3.91
C ALA A 108 11.62 -11.76 -3.30
N CYS A 109 12.07 -10.69 -3.94
CA CYS A 109 11.74 -9.32 -3.55
C CYS A 109 10.23 -9.04 -3.67
N THR A 110 9.59 -9.43 -4.77
CA THR A 110 8.14 -9.25 -4.94
C THR A 110 7.35 -10.02 -3.88
N VAL A 111 7.72 -11.25 -3.57
CA VAL A 111 7.09 -12.06 -2.51
C VAL A 111 7.20 -11.34 -1.16
N ALA A 112 8.38 -10.82 -0.84
CA ALA A 112 8.59 -10.08 0.41
C ALA A 112 7.72 -8.82 0.48
N VAL A 113 7.63 -8.05 -0.59
CA VAL A 113 6.79 -6.84 -0.68
C VAL A 113 5.32 -7.18 -0.49
N GLU A 114 4.81 -8.15 -1.23
CA GLU A 114 3.39 -8.57 -1.15
C GLU A 114 3.05 -9.15 0.22
N THR A 115 3.97 -9.90 0.83
CA THR A 115 3.79 -10.45 2.19
C THR A 115 3.66 -9.33 3.23
N GLU A 116 4.47 -8.28 3.15
CA GLU A 116 4.38 -7.14 4.05
C GLU A 116 3.08 -6.36 3.86
N ILE A 117 2.65 -6.14 2.62
CA ILE A 117 1.39 -5.47 2.32
C ILE A 117 0.21 -6.29 2.88
N ASP A 118 0.18 -7.59 2.62
CA ASP A 118 -0.86 -8.50 3.14
C ASP A 118 -0.93 -8.47 4.66
N LYS A 119 0.21 -8.51 5.34
CA LYS A 119 0.30 -8.41 6.79
C LYS A 119 -0.30 -7.10 7.31
N HIS A 120 0.08 -5.97 6.72
CA HIS A 120 -0.48 -4.66 7.09
C HIS A 120 -1.99 -4.59 6.88
N TYR A 121 -2.47 -5.13 5.78
CA TYR A 121 -3.91 -5.17 5.51
C TYR A 121 -4.67 -6.01 6.52
N SER A 122 -4.14 -7.18 6.91
CA SER A 122 -4.75 -8.01 7.95
C SER A 122 -4.81 -7.29 9.31
N GLU A 123 -3.73 -6.66 9.73
CA GLU A 123 -3.67 -5.88 10.96
C GLU A 123 -4.66 -4.71 10.95
N GLN A 124 -4.76 -4.01 9.83
CA GLN A 124 -5.66 -2.87 9.68
C GLN A 124 -7.13 -3.29 9.67
N LEU A 125 -7.47 -4.41 9.05
CA LEU A 125 -8.85 -4.94 9.07
C LEU A 125 -9.29 -5.30 10.48
N GLU A 126 -8.40 -5.88 11.29
CA GLU A 126 -8.67 -6.15 12.70
C GLU A 126 -8.86 -4.85 13.51
N GLU A 127 -8.01 -3.87 13.30
CA GLU A 127 -8.07 -2.58 14.01
C GLU A 127 -9.29 -1.75 13.62
N LEU A 128 -9.67 -1.75 12.33
CA LEU A 128 -10.83 -1.00 11.84
C LEU A 128 -12.15 -1.60 12.33
N ASP A 129 -12.24 -2.93 12.39
CA ASP A 129 -13.48 -3.63 12.68
C ASP A 129 -14.64 -3.02 11.84
N ASP A 130 -15.71 -2.54 12.47
CA ASP A 130 -16.85 -1.92 11.78
C ASP A 130 -16.77 -0.38 11.74
N SER A 131 -15.64 0.21 12.12
CA SER A 131 -15.52 1.67 12.30
C SER A 131 -15.46 2.46 10.99
N ASP A 132 -14.97 1.87 9.91
CA ASP A 132 -14.86 2.50 8.59
C ASP A 132 -15.12 1.48 7.48
N PRO A 133 -16.39 1.23 7.13
CA PRO A 133 -16.75 0.21 6.13
C PRO A 133 -16.16 0.48 4.74
N GLU A 134 -16.08 1.72 4.29
CA GLU A 134 -15.51 2.07 2.97
C GLU A 134 -14.03 1.65 2.89
N LEU A 135 -13.24 1.99 3.90
CA LEU A 135 -11.83 1.63 3.95
C LEU A 135 -11.64 0.13 4.15
N SER A 136 -12.43 -0.50 5.03
CA SER A 136 -12.38 -1.95 5.26
C SER A 136 -12.69 -2.75 4.00
N ASP A 137 -13.73 -2.38 3.26
CA ASP A 137 -14.10 -3.05 2.02
C ASP A 137 -13.00 -2.90 0.97
N MET A 138 -12.42 -1.71 0.83
CA MET A 138 -11.31 -1.46 -0.09
C MET A 138 -10.09 -2.31 0.25
N ILE A 139 -9.68 -2.34 1.52
CA ILE A 139 -8.52 -3.13 1.98
C ILE A 139 -8.78 -4.63 1.77
N ALA A 140 -9.98 -5.12 2.10
CA ALA A 140 -10.34 -6.51 1.89
C ALA A 140 -10.30 -6.92 0.42
N ASP A 141 -10.79 -6.08 -0.48
CA ASP A 141 -10.74 -6.32 -1.92
C ASP A 141 -9.29 -6.38 -2.43
N PHE A 142 -8.45 -5.45 -2.01
CA PHE A 142 -7.04 -5.42 -2.41
C PHE A 142 -6.27 -6.62 -1.87
N GLN A 143 -6.53 -7.01 -0.61
CA GLN A 143 -5.94 -8.20 -0.02
C GLN A 143 -6.32 -9.47 -0.81
N ALA A 144 -7.57 -9.59 -1.22
CA ALA A 144 -8.02 -10.72 -2.03
C ALA A 144 -7.33 -10.78 -3.39
N GLU A 145 -7.04 -9.64 -4.03
CA GLU A 145 -6.26 -9.59 -5.27
C GLU A 145 -4.82 -10.06 -5.08
N ILE A 146 -4.15 -9.67 -4.00
CA ILE A 146 -2.79 -10.11 -3.65
C ILE A 146 -2.74 -11.63 -3.50
N LEU A 147 -3.71 -12.22 -2.79
CA LEU A 147 -3.76 -13.66 -2.55
C LEU A 147 -4.06 -14.49 -3.80
N LYS A 148 -4.65 -13.90 -4.83
CA LYS A 148 -4.90 -14.56 -6.12
C LYS A 148 -3.72 -14.52 -7.10
N GLY A 149 -2.82 -13.58 -6.89
CA GLY A 149 -1.61 -13.42 -7.71
C GLY A 149 -0.53 -14.37 -7.29
#